data_9bfa9f7488814b42c7508dde4f935505
#
_entry.id   9bfa9f7488814b42c7508dde4f935505
#
_cell.length_a   1.000
_cell.length_b   1.000
_cell.length_c   1.000
_cell.angle_alpha   90.00
_cell.angle_beta   90.00
_cell.angle_gamma   90.00
#
_symmetry.space_group_name_H-M   'P 1'
#
loop_
_entity.id
_entity.type
_entity.pdbx_description
1 polymer ?
#
loop_
_entity_poly.entity_id
_entity_poly.type
_entity_poly.pdbx_seq_one_letter_code
_entity_poly.pdbx_strand_id
1 'polypeptide(L)'
;MKGIDVSSHQGLIDWAKVKASGIEFAIVRAGYGQYSTQVDAKAHQNFFGALGAGLHVGAYWFSYATTPEEAKAEADLCADTIEKYKGKLDFPVYFDYEYDSEIYSKQKGVTPTQALRESLAKAFCEEIEARGWRAGVYTNLDYLRTRWRMDALKSWEIWLADYTNGPDVSCGMQQTGSTGKINGISGNVDTDTAFTDYPALVREKGWNGFKAEAAGWTSDTTNGTDNPVIIASDAHYTVKITGEDIGLVCGESGGKPAAFRLVRCRREGNATLWHVIPVGEPGQEAGIYPAGGGDRIFVVRIEKAV
;
A
#
# COMPACT_ATOMS: atom_id res chain seq x y z
N MET A 1 -2.77 8.59 -5.59
CA MET A 1 -4.21 8.26 -5.70
C MET A 1 -5.02 9.32 -4.98
N LYS A 2 -6.22 9.65 -5.50
CA LYS A 2 -7.17 10.57 -4.85
C LYS A 2 -8.20 9.82 -4.02
N GLY A 3 -8.47 10.28 -2.82
CA GLY A 3 -9.36 9.61 -1.89
C GLY A 3 -10.24 10.54 -1.08
N ILE A 4 -11.03 9.91 -0.24
CA ILE A 4 -11.87 10.55 0.77
C ILE A 4 -11.84 9.73 2.06
N ASP A 5 -12.06 10.38 3.20
CA ASP A 5 -12.41 9.67 4.41
C ASP A 5 -13.85 9.96 4.84
N VAL A 6 -14.51 8.95 5.38
CA VAL A 6 -15.95 8.99 5.63
C VAL A 6 -16.34 8.25 6.90
N SER A 7 -17.47 8.69 7.46
CA SER A 7 -18.11 8.08 8.63
C SER A 7 -19.62 8.11 8.48
N SER A 8 -20.35 7.90 9.56
CA SER A 8 -21.80 8.11 9.63
C SER A 8 -22.22 9.57 9.36
N HIS A 9 -21.29 10.53 9.50
CA HIS A 9 -21.57 11.95 9.25
C HIS A 9 -21.93 12.27 7.81
N GLN A 10 -21.42 11.51 6.83
CA GLN A 10 -21.74 11.67 5.41
C GLN A 10 -23.10 11.07 5.03
N GLY A 11 -23.79 10.39 5.97
CA GLY A 11 -25.11 9.82 5.77
C GLY A 11 -25.13 8.69 4.74
N LEU A 12 -26.02 8.79 3.75
CA LEU A 12 -26.10 7.85 2.64
C LEU A 12 -25.22 8.32 1.49
N ILE A 13 -24.33 7.44 1.04
CA ILE A 13 -23.37 7.71 -0.03
C ILE A 13 -23.74 6.89 -1.27
N ASP A 14 -23.81 7.55 -2.43
CA ASP A 14 -23.90 6.91 -3.75
C ASP A 14 -22.48 6.63 -4.25
N TRP A 15 -21.97 5.46 -3.90
CA TRP A 15 -20.59 5.06 -4.20
C TRP A 15 -20.29 4.95 -5.69
N ALA A 16 -21.29 4.68 -6.53
CA ALA A 16 -21.09 4.68 -7.98
C ALA A 16 -20.77 6.09 -8.50
N LYS A 17 -21.46 7.12 -7.98
CA LYS A 17 -21.16 8.51 -8.31
C LYS A 17 -19.83 8.98 -7.73
N VAL A 18 -19.48 8.54 -6.52
CA VAL A 18 -18.16 8.81 -5.91
C VAL A 18 -17.04 8.28 -6.82
N LYS A 19 -17.12 7.01 -7.24
CA LYS A 19 -16.16 6.41 -8.17
C LYS A 19 -16.08 7.17 -9.50
N ALA A 20 -17.24 7.52 -10.07
CA ALA A 20 -17.33 8.29 -11.33
C ALA A 20 -16.75 9.70 -11.22
N SER A 21 -16.60 10.24 -10.00
CA SER A 21 -15.94 11.53 -9.73
C SER A 21 -14.41 11.45 -9.70
N GLY A 22 -13.82 10.28 -9.98
CA GLY A 22 -12.38 10.07 -10.01
C GLY A 22 -11.77 9.78 -8.64
N ILE A 23 -12.57 9.43 -7.64
CA ILE A 23 -12.08 8.93 -6.36
C ILE A 23 -11.62 7.49 -6.54
N GLU A 24 -10.45 7.19 -6.02
CA GLU A 24 -9.79 5.89 -6.18
C GLU A 24 -9.81 5.08 -4.89
N PHE A 25 -9.82 5.74 -3.72
CA PHE A 25 -9.86 5.05 -2.42
C PHE A 25 -10.76 5.76 -1.39
N ALA A 26 -11.14 5.03 -0.35
CA ALA A 26 -11.87 5.55 0.80
C ALA A 26 -11.31 5.00 2.12
N ILE A 27 -11.10 5.87 3.11
CA ILE A 27 -10.80 5.47 4.48
C ILE A 27 -12.10 5.56 5.29
N VAL A 28 -12.56 4.45 5.83
CA VAL A 28 -13.88 4.35 6.47
C VAL A 28 -13.72 4.26 7.97
N ARG A 29 -14.45 5.11 8.72
CA ARG A 29 -14.51 4.97 10.18
C ARG A 29 -15.16 3.64 10.55
N ALA A 30 -14.40 2.75 11.18
CA ALA A 30 -14.93 1.50 11.71
C ALA A 30 -15.71 1.72 13.01
N GLY A 31 -15.25 2.65 13.84
CA GLY A 31 -15.90 3.00 15.09
C GLY A 31 -15.08 3.99 15.91
N TYR A 32 -15.41 4.09 17.20
CA TYR A 32 -14.74 4.96 18.15
C TYR A 32 -14.89 4.44 19.58
N GLY A 33 -13.92 4.76 20.45
CA GLY A 33 -13.98 4.41 21.87
C GLY A 33 -13.96 2.90 22.15
N GLN A 34 -14.30 2.53 23.41
CA GLN A 34 -13.99 1.22 23.99
C GLN A 34 -15.18 0.23 24.02
N TYR A 35 -16.35 0.61 23.51
CA TYR A 35 -17.55 -0.20 23.65
C TYR A 35 -18.03 -0.75 22.31
N SER A 36 -18.50 -2.00 22.29
CA SER A 36 -19.04 -2.64 21.09
C SER A 36 -20.22 -1.90 20.46
N THR A 37 -20.90 -1.06 21.24
CA THR A 37 -21.97 -0.17 20.75
C THR A 37 -21.47 1.06 20.01
N GLN A 38 -20.15 1.28 19.98
CA GLN A 38 -19.49 2.41 19.34
C GLN A 38 -18.95 2.10 17.95
N VAL A 39 -19.30 0.95 17.37
CA VAL A 39 -19.13 0.72 15.94
C VAL A 39 -19.87 1.82 15.17
N ASP A 40 -19.23 2.43 14.18
CA ASP A 40 -19.88 3.49 13.39
C ASP A 40 -21.13 2.98 12.72
N ALA A 41 -22.24 3.69 12.88
CA ALA A 41 -23.56 3.25 12.42
C ALA A 41 -23.64 3.01 10.90
N LYS A 42 -22.70 3.56 10.12
CA LYS A 42 -22.59 3.39 8.67
C LYS A 42 -21.34 2.59 8.24
N ALA A 43 -20.52 2.12 9.18
CA ALA A 43 -19.28 1.43 8.85
C ALA A 43 -19.48 0.34 7.80
N HIS A 44 -20.34 -0.63 8.10
CA HIS A 44 -20.56 -1.76 7.19
C HIS A 44 -21.18 -1.36 5.85
N GLN A 45 -22.07 -0.37 5.85
CA GLN A 45 -22.67 0.17 4.62
C GLN A 45 -21.60 0.84 3.75
N ASN A 46 -20.69 1.60 4.37
CA ASN A 46 -19.62 2.31 3.68
C ASN A 46 -18.56 1.33 3.17
N PHE A 47 -18.08 0.37 3.98
CA PHE A 47 -17.17 -0.67 3.52
C PHE A 47 -17.74 -1.45 2.33
N PHE A 48 -18.98 -1.93 2.44
CA PHE A 48 -19.61 -2.70 1.38
C PHE A 48 -19.81 -1.87 0.11
N GLY A 49 -20.26 -0.63 0.26
CA GLY A 49 -20.52 0.26 -0.87
C GLY A 49 -19.24 0.68 -1.61
N ALA A 50 -18.19 1.07 -0.87
CA ALA A 50 -16.91 1.45 -1.44
C ALA A 50 -16.25 0.28 -2.19
N LEU A 51 -16.17 -0.89 -1.56
CA LEU A 51 -15.64 -2.11 -2.18
C LEU A 51 -16.48 -2.52 -3.40
N GLY A 52 -17.83 -2.45 -3.30
CA GLY A 52 -18.74 -2.78 -4.39
C GLY A 52 -18.61 -1.84 -5.60
N ALA A 53 -18.21 -0.59 -5.39
CA ALA A 53 -17.91 0.38 -6.44
C ALA A 53 -16.48 0.22 -7.02
N GLY A 54 -15.67 -0.71 -6.52
CA GLY A 54 -14.30 -0.94 -6.97
C GLY A 54 -13.33 0.15 -6.50
N LEU A 55 -13.56 0.72 -5.32
CA LEU A 55 -12.59 1.57 -4.64
C LEU A 55 -11.60 0.71 -3.82
N HIS A 56 -10.39 1.20 -3.67
CA HIS A 56 -9.48 0.73 -2.62
C HIS A 56 -9.99 1.22 -1.25
N VAL A 57 -9.83 0.43 -0.21
CA VAL A 57 -10.44 0.75 1.08
C VAL A 57 -9.49 0.50 2.24
N GLY A 58 -9.45 1.45 3.18
CA GLY A 58 -8.85 1.35 4.49
C GLY A 58 -9.87 1.62 5.60
N ALA A 59 -9.38 1.62 6.83
CA ALA A 59 -10.21 1.88 8.00
C ALA A 59 -9.54 2.86 8.96
N TYR A 60 -10.32 3.52 9.81
CA TYR A 60 -9.80 4.21 10.98
C TYR A 60 -10.69 4.00 12.20
N TRP A 61 -10.10 4.17 13.38
CA TRP A 61 -10.78 4.12 14.66
C TRP A 61 -10.48 5.39 15.44
N PHE A 62 -11.52 6.12 15.79
CA PHE A 62 -11.38 7.34 16.60
C PHE A 62 -11.22 6.97 18.06
N SER A 63 -10.06 7.25 18.62
CA SER A 63 -9.70 6.80 19.96
C SER A 63 -10.14 7.76 21.06
N TYR A 64 -10.73 7.21 22.11
CA TYR A 64 -10.94 7.86 23.39
C TYR A 64 -10.15 7.17 24.52
N ALA A 65 -9.16 6.38 24.20
CA ALA A 65 -8.34 5.69 25.18
C ALA A 65 -7.58 6.66 26.08
N THR A 66 -7.53 6.33 27.37
CA THR A 66 -6.80 7.06 28.40
C THR A 66 -5.67 6.22 29.02
N THR A 67 -5.62 4.93 28.68
CA THR A 67 -4.54 4.00 29.02
C THR A 67 -4.18 3.12 27.83
N PRO A 68 -2.97 2.54 27.79
CA PRO A 68 -2.58 1.59 26.73
C PRO A 68 -3.50 0.38 26.65
N GLU A 69 -4.02 -0.11 27.77
CA GLU A 69 -4.96 -1.24 27.81
C GLU A 69 -6.28 -0.90 27.12
N GLU A 70 -6.76 0.34 27.30
CA GLU A 70 -7.94 0.84 26.62
C GLU A 70 -7.69 1.00 25.12
N ALA A 71 -6.53 1.51 24.71
CA ALA A 71 -6.17 1.62 23.29
C ALA A 71 -6.07 0.24 22.61
N LYS A 72 -5.56 -0.77 23.34
CA LYS A 72 -5.57 -2.15 22.89
C LYS A 72 -6.99 -2.69 22.74
N ALA A 73 -7.88 -2.43 23.68
CA ALA A 73 -9.29 -2.84 23.60
C ALA A 73 -10.02 -2.16 22.42
N GLU A 74 -9.72 -0.89 22.13
CA GLU A 74 -10.20 -0.21 20.92
C GLU A 74 -9.70 -0.87 19.63
N ALA A 75 -8.42 -1.28 19.60
CA ALA A 75 -7.84 -2.00 18.47
C ALA A 75 -8.51 -3.36 18.24
N ASP A 76 -8.80 -4.11 19.31
CA ASP A 76 -9.55 -5.37 19.24
C ASP A 76 -10.95 -5.15 18.64
N LEU A 77 -11.68 -4.14 19.11
CA LEU A 77 -13.01 -3.80 18.57
C LEU A 77 -12.93 -3.37 17.09
N CYS A 78 -11.92 -2.60 16.74
CA CYS A 78 -11.66 -2.21 15.37
C CYS A 78 -11.43 -3.45 14.49
N ALA A 79 -10.49 -4.30 14.89
CA ALA A 79 -10.16 -5.51 14.16
C ALA A 79 -11.35 -6.46 14.02
N ASP A 80 -12.15 -6.66 15.08
CA ASP A 80 -13.37 -7.47 15.03
C ASP A 80 -14.41 -6.88 14.06
N THR A 81 -14.56 -5.56 14.04
CA THR A 81 -15.48 -4.85 13.13
C THR A 81 -15.13 -5.08 11.67
N ILE A 82 -13.82 -5.10 11.35
CA ILE A 82 -13.35 -5.22 9.96
C ILE A 82 -12.95 -6.65 9.57
N GLU A 83 -12.98 -7.63 10.47
CA GLU A 83 -12.50 -9.01 10.24
C GLU A 83 -13.08 -9.64 8.97
N LYS A 84 -14.37 -9.47 8.71
CA LYS A 84 -15.05 -10.00 7.50
C LYS A 84 -14.57 -9.39 6.19
N TYR A 85 -13.75 -8.36 6.24
CA TYR A 85 -13.14 -7.71 5.08
C TYR A 85 -11.67 -8.08 4.89
N LYS A 86 -11.14 -9.05 5.62
CA LYS A 86 -9.78 -9.59 5.37
C LYS A 86 -9.64 -10.03 3.91
N GLY A 87 -8.50 -9.68 3.31
CA GLY A 87 -8.23 -9.90 1.89
C GLY A 87 -9.00 -8.97 0.95
N LYS A 88 -9.62 -7.89 1.48
CA LYS A 88 -10.37 -6.90 0.70
C LYS A 88 -9.96 -5.45 0.99
N LEU A 89 -9.56 -5.14 2.24
CA LEU A 89 -9.07 -3.80 2.60
C LEU A 89 -7.58 -3.74 2.28
N ASP A 90 -7.21 -2.94 1.31
CA ASP A 90 -5.84 -2.82 0.79
C ASP A 90 -5.17 -1.49 1.12
N PHE A 91 -5.72 -0.76 2.10
CA PHE A 91 -5.11 0.35 2.81
C PHE A 91 -4.92 0.00 4.29
N PRO A 92 -4.07 0.76 5.02
CA PRO A 92 -3.86 0.56 6.46
C PRO A 92 -5.12 0.79 7.30
N VAL A 93 -5.02 0.37 8.57
CA VAL A 93 -5.97 0.67 9.64
C VAL A 93 -5.34 1.73 10.53
N TYR A 94 -5.97 2.89 10.62
CA TYR A 94 -5.38 4.06 11.27
C TYR A 94 -5.91 4.27 12.69
N PHE A 95 -4.98 4.49 13.63
CA PHE A 95 -5.25 5.05 14.94
C PHE A 95 -5.47 6.56 14.78
N ASP A 96 -6.60 7.05 15.23
CA ASP A 96 -6.99 8.46 15.13
C ASP A 96 -7.20 9.03 16.54
N TYR A 97 -6.27 9.88 16.98
CA TYR A 97 -6.30 10.52 18.30
C TYR A 97 -6.10 12.02 18.15
N GLU A 98 -7.16 12.78 18.49
CA GLU A 98 -7.25 14.19 18.21
C GLU A 98 -7.56 15.06 19.46
N TYR A 99 -7.88 16.33 19.23
CA TYR A 99 -8.22 17.29 20.30
C TYR A 99 -9.41 16.83 21.14
N ASP A 100 -10.43 16.22 20.53
CA ASP A 100 -11.58 15.69 21.26
C ASP A 100 -11.20 14.50 22.15
N SER A 101 -10.24 13.69 21.73
CA SER A 101 -9.65 12.63 22.54
C SER A 101 -8.96 13.20 23.79
N GLU A 102 -8.21 14.30 23.62
CA GLU A 102 -7.56 14.99 24.73
C GLU A 102 -8.56 15.65 25.69
N ILE A 103 -9.63 16.25 25.16
CA ILE A 103 -10.70 16.82 25.98
C ILE A 103 -11.33 15.73 26.83
N TYR A 104 -11.65 14.58 26.21
CA TYR A 104 -12.19 13.43 26.93
C TYR A 104 -11.22 12.91 28.01
N SER A 105 -9.93 12.75 27.70
CA SER A 105 -8.91 12.33 28.66
C SER A 105 -8.89 13.26 29.88
N LYS A 106 -8.90 14.59 29.68
CA LYS A 106 -8.93 15.58 30.76
C LYS A 106 -10.21 15.50 31.58
N GLN A 107 -11.36 15.24 30.98
CA GLN A 107 -12.64 15.02 31.68
C GLN A 107 -12.58 13.75 32.56
N LYS A 108 -11.77 12.75 32.17
CA LYS A 108 -11.51 11.57 33.00
C LYS A 108 -10.40 11.76 34.04
N GLY A 109 -9.87 12.97 34.15
CA GLY A 109 -8.80 13.29 35.13
C GLY A 109 -7.41 12.83 34.64
N VAL A 110 -7.25 12.47 33.38
CA VAL A 110 -5.98 12.04 32.80
C VAL A 110 -5.37 13.17 31.97
N THR A 111 -4.12 13.51 32.24
CA THR A 111 -3.38 14.51 31.47
C THR A 111 -2.74 13.80 30.24
N PRO A 112 -3.10 14.17 29.02
CA PRO A 112 -2.53 13.56 27.82
C PRO A 112 -1.10 14.09 27.57
N THR A 113 -0.13 13.48 28.24
CA THR A 113 1.29 13.78 28.03
C THR A 113 1.77 13.19 26.70
N GLN A 114 2.89 13.68 26.17
CA GLN A 114 3.52 13.11 24.98
C GLN A 114 3.74 11.59 25.13
N ALA A 115 4.35 11.17 26.25
CA ALA A 115 4.61 9.76 26.52
C ALA A 115 3.32 8.91 26.55
N LEU A 116 2.22 9.44 27.09
CA LEU A 116 0.94 8.74 27.08
C LEU A 116 0.42 8.58 25.66
N ARG A 117 0.37 9.64 24.85
CA ARG A 117 -0.10 9.56 23.46
C ARG A 117 0.69 8.53 22.65
N GLU A 118 2.04 8.58 22.75
CA GLU A 118 2.91 7.63 22.07
C GLU A 118 2.65 6.19 22.52
N SER A 119 2.37 5.96 23.83
CA SER A 119 2.03 4.63 24.33
C SER A 119 0.64 4.14 23.88
N LEU A 120 -0.33 5.05 23.75
CA LEU A 120 -1.66 4.73 23.19
C LEU A 120 -1.55 4.31 21.72
N ALA A 121 -0.88 5.14 20.90
CA ALA A 121 -0.66 4.82 19.48
C ALA A 121 0.09 3.49 19.32
N LYS A 122 1.13 3.27 20.14
CA LYS A 122 1.87 2.01 20.13
C LYS A 122 0.97 0.82 20.47
N ALA A 123 0.20 0.89 21.56
CA ALA A 123 -0.65 -0.21 21.99
C ALA A 123 -1.73 -0.55 20.95
N PHE A 124 -2.36 0.46 20.34
CA PHE A 124 -3.34 0.27 19.28
C PHE A 124 -2.70 -0.36 18.04
N CYS A 125 -1.62 0.23 17.54
CA CYS A 125 -0.99 -0.21 16.28
C CYS A 125 -0.39 -1.61 16.41
N GLU A 126 0.28 -1.94 17.54
CA GLU A 126 0.81 -3.28 17.78
C GLU A 126 -0.29 -4.33 17.83
N GLU A 127 -1.46 -4.02 18.42
CA GLU A 127 -2.59 -4.94 18.45
C GLU A 127 -3.21 -5.13 17.06
N ILE A 128 -3.39 -4.05 16.30
CA ILE A 128 -3.86 -4.13 14.91
C ILE A 128 -2.93 -5.01 14.06
N GLU A 129 -1.61 -4.88 14.23
CA GLU A 129 -0.63 -5.70 13.52
C GLU A 129 -0.63 -7.17 14.03
N ALA A 130 -0.80 -7.40 15.32
CA ALA A 130 -0.96 -8.75 15.89
C ALA A 130 -2.22 -9.46 15.35
N ARG A 131 -3.27 -8.69 15.01
CA ARG A 131 -4.49 -9.18 14.36
C ARG A 131 -4.35 -9.34 12.83
N GLY A 132 -3.15 -9.09 12.28
CA GLY A 132 -2.80 -9.32 10.88
C GLY A 132 -3.24 -8.20 9.93
N TRP A 133 -3.38 -6.98 10.45
CA TRP A 133 -3.65 -5.77 9.68
C TRP A 133 -2.40 -4.86 9.65
N ARG A 134 -2.19 -4.13 8.58
CA ARG A 134 -1.17 -3.07 8.58
C ARG A 134 -1.70 -1.85 9.31
N ALA A 135 -0.95 -1.37 10.30
CA ALA A 135 -1.34 -0.21 11.10
C ALA A 135 -0.79 1.11 10.54
N GLY A 136 -1.49 2.19 10.85
CA GLY A 136 -1.06 3.56 10.61
C GLY A 136 -1.54 4.50 11.73
N VAL A 137 -1.06 5.73 11.71
CA VAL A 137 -1.44 6.78 12.65
C VAL A 137 -1.89 8.01 11.87
N TYR A 138 -3.12 8.47 12.13
CA TYR A 138 -3.57 9.79 11.70
C TYR A 138 -3.03 10.86 12.64
N THR A 139 -2.56 11.97 12.08
CA THR A 139 -2.04 13.10 12.84
C THR A 139 -2.11 14.38 12.01
N ASN A 140 -1.84 15.51 12.64
CA ASN A 140 -1.73 16.81 11.99
C ASN A 140 -0.39 17.49 12.32
N LEU A 141 -0.09 18.60 11.64
CA LEU A 141 1.17 19.33 11.83
C LEU A 141 1.38 19.85 13.25
N ASP A 142 0.29 20.31 13.93
CA ASP A 142 0.42 20.77 15.32
C ASP A 142 0.83 19.62 16.24
N TYR A 143 0.21 18.45 16.07
CA TYR A 143 0.56 17.26 16.84
C TYR A 143 1.99 16.82 16.59
N LEU A 144 2.46 16.79 15.34
CA LEU A 144 3.83 16.44 15.01
C LEU A 144 4.87 17.41 15.58
N ARG A 145 4.51 18.69 15.68
CA ARG A 145 5.42 19.73 16.22
C ARG A 145 5.43 19.81 17.74
N THR A 146 4.33 19.43 18.40
CA THR A 146 4.13 19.74 19.82
C THR A 146 3.76 18.55 20.70
N ARG A 147 3.30 17.42 20.13
CA ARG A 147 2.63 16.33 20.88
C ARG A 147 3.19 14.93 20.60
N TRP A 148 3.81 14.70 19.44
CA TRP A 148 4.42 13.44 19.05
C TRP A 148 5.93 13.60 18.82
N ARG A 149 6.66 12.51 18.96
CA ARG A 149 7.97 12.38 18.33
C ARG A 149 7.82 11.51 17.08
N MET A 150 8.25 12.02 15.92
CA MET A 150 8.20 11.25 14.67
C MET A 150 8.90 9.89 14.81
N ASP A 151 10.01 9.83 15.54
CA ASP A 151 10.72 8.58 15.79
C ASP A 151 9.87 7.53 16.53
N ALA A 152 8.92 7.95 17.34
CA ALA A 152 8.00 7.03 18.02
C ALA A 152 6.93 6.45 17.08
N LEU A 153 6.67 7.10 15.96
CA LEU A 153 5.63 6.72 15.00
C LEU A 153 6.19 6.04 13.74
N LYS A 154 7.50 6.05 13.51
CA LYS A 154 8.18 5.62 12.27
C LYS A 154 7.94 4.16 11.85
N SER A 155 7.44 3.32 12.75
CA SER A 155 7.13 1.92 12.45
C SER A 155 5.80 1.75 11.71
N TRP A 156 4.97 2.78 11.69
CA TRP A 156 3.62 2.75 11.12
C TRP A 156 3.45 3.77 10.01
N GLU A 157 2.43 3.57 9.20
CA GLU A 157 2.08 4.48 8.12
C GLU A 157 1.54 5.80 8.68
N ILE A 158 1.97 6.93 8.11
CA ILE A 158 1.49 8.24 8.53
C ILE A 158 0.42 8.75 7.55
N TRP A 159 -0.73 9.06 8.12
CA TRP A 159 -1.80 9.82 7.47
C TRP A 159 -1.80 11.23 8.08
N LEU A 160 -1.33 12.21 7.31
CA LEU A 160 -1.10 13.58 7.77
C LEU A 160 -2.23 14.51 7.35
N ALA A 161 -2.93 15.13 8.29
CA ALA A 161 -3.77 16.28 8.02
C ALA A 161 -2.90 17.53 7.84
N ASP A 162 -2.82 17.97 6.59
CA ASP A 162 -2.10 19.17 6.19
C ASP A 162 -2.83 19.77 4.99
N TYR A 163 -3.54 20.88 5.21
CA TYR A 163 -4.40 21.51 4.20
C TYR A 163 -3.65 22.49 3.30
N THR A 164 -2.36 22.28 3.15
CA THR A 164 -1.49 23.04 2.24
C THR A 164 -1.30 22.30 0.91
N ASN A 165 -0.61 22.95 -0.03
CA ASN A 165 -0.34 22.34 -1.34
C ASN A 165 0.87 21.38 -1.28
N GLY A 166 0.62 20.19 -0.77
CA GLY A 166 1.60 19.15 -0.53
C GLY A 166 2.02 19.09 0.95
N PRO A 167 2.45 17.91 1.43
CA PRO A 167 2.72 17.72 2.85
C PRO A 167 4.04 18.37 3.28
N ASP A 168 4.01 19.11 4.39
CA ASP A 168 5.20 19.71 5.03
C ASP A 168 6.16 18.66 5.60
N VAL A 169 5.66 17.44 5.84
CA VAL A 169 6.41 16.31 6.39
C VAL A 169 6.17 15.07 5.54
N SER A 170 7.19 14.26 5.32
CA SER A 170 7.06 13.00 4.57
C SER A 170 6.01 12.09 5.21
N CYS A 171 5.01 11.70 4.44
CA CYS A 171 3.92 10.81 4.85
C CYS A 171 3.48 9.91 3.69
N GLY A 172 2.83 8.81 3.99
CA GLY A 172 2.27 7.93 2.98
C GLY A 172 0.95 8.44 2.40
N MET A 173 0.21 9.23 3.19
CA MET A 173 -1.09 9.82 2.81
C MET A 173 -1.29 11.17 3.49
N GLN A 174 -1.86 12.12 2.75
CA GLN A 174 -2.23 13.45 3.23
C GLN A 174 -3.75 13.61 3.18
N GLN A 175 -4.37 14.05 4.27
CA GLN A 175 -5.70 14.67 4.23
C GLN A 175 -5.53 16.13 3.82
N THR A 176 -6.12 16.48 2.69
CA THR A 176 -5.88 17.77 2.00
C THR A 176 -6.92 18.84 2.29
N GLY A 177 -8.02 18.47 2.93
CA GLY A 177 -9.08 19.39 3.30
C GLY A 177 -10.32 18.70 3.84
N SER A 178 -11.19 19.47 4.52
CA SER A 178 -12.41 18.97 5.18
C SER A 178 -13.71 19.54 4.58
N THR A 179 -13.65 20.19 3.43
CA THR A 179 -14.80 20.85 2.80
C THR A 179 -15.02 20.43 1.36
N GLY A 180 -14.49 19.25 0.99
CA GLY A 180 -14.64 18.68 -0.35
C GLY A 180 -16.09 18.49 -0.74
N LYS A 181 -16.38 18.62 -2.04
CA LYS A 181 -17.69 18.37 -2.63
C LYS A 181 -17.53 17.29 -3.67
N ILE A 182 -17.99 16.10 -3.33
CA ILE A 182 -17.90 14.91 -4.18
C ILE A 182 -19.30 14.49 -4.60
N ASN A 183 -19.49 14.27 -5.88
CA ASN A 183 -20.80 13.82 -6.38
C ASN A 183 -21.12 12.43 -5.77
N GLY A 184 -22.31 12.29 -5.23
CA GLY A 184 -22.74 11.10 -4.49
C GLY A 184 -22.71 11.25 -2.98
N ILE A 185 -22.14 12.34 -2.44
CA ILE A 185 -22.12 12.68 -1.02
C ILE A 185 -22.87 13.98 -0.79
N SER A 186 -23.76 13.99 0.20
CA SER A 186 -24.47 15.21 0.61
C SER A 186 -23.64 15.95 1.66
N GLY A 187 -23.34 17.22 1.42
CA GLY A 187 -22.56 18.03 2.35
C GLY A 187 -21.08 18.04 2.08
N ASN A 188 -20.27 18.21 3.12
CA ASN A 188 -18.81 18.20 3.04
C ASN A 188 -18.28 16.78 3.28
N VAL A 189 -17.12 16.54 2.71
CA VAL A 189 -16.34 15.32 2.94
C VAL A 189 -14.86 15.67 2.96
N ASP A 190 -14.11 14.95 3.77
CA ASP A 190 -12.68 15.07 3.84
C ASP A 190 -12.05 14.46 2.59
N THR A 191 -11.00 15.11 2.08
CA THR A 191 -10.33 14.72 0.83
C THR A 191 -8.89 14.35 1.10
N ASP A 192 -8.42 13.31 0.41
CA ASP A 192 -7.11 12.72 0.65
C ASP A 192 -6.31 12.54 -0.63
N THR A 193 -5.00 12.48 -0.45
CA THR A 193 -4.04 12.08 -1.49
C THR A 193 -3.09 11.03 -0.90
N ALA A 194 -3.09 9.84 -1.46
CA ALA A 194 -2.09 8.81 -1.13
C ALA A 194 -0.89 8.91 -2.08
N PHE A 195 0.30 9.02 -1.51
CA PHE A 195 1.60 9.03 -2.20
C PHE A 195 2.20 7.63 -2.26
N THR A 196 1.91 6.79 -1.25
CA THR A 196 2.25 5.38 -1.23
C THR A 196 1.22 4.58 -2.01
N ASP A 197 1.67 3.64 -2.84
CA ASP A 197 0.80 2.63 -3.47
C ASP A 197 0.48 1.53 -2.45
N TYR A 198 -0.45 1.84 -1.53
CA TYR A 198 -0.84 0.89 -0.48
C TYR A 198 -1.42 -0.42 -1.03
N PRO A 199 -2.27 -0.41 -2.07
CA PRO A 199 -2.78 -1.65 -2.65
C PRO A 199 -1.68 -2.60 -3.12
N ALA A 200 -0.65 -2.07 -3.79
CA ALA A 200 0.50 -2.88 -4.21
C ALA A 200 1.31 -3.36 -3.00
N LEU A 201 1.62 -2.47 -2.06
CA LEU A 201 2.41 -2.76 -0.87
C LEU A 201 1.74 -3.81 0.03
N VAL A 202 0.44 -3.68 0.28
CA VAL A 202 -0.34 -4.60 1.13
C VAL A 202 -0.36 -6.00 0.52
N ARG A 203 -0.51 -6.11 -0.81
CA ARG A 203 -0.48 -7.40 -1.52
C ARG A 203 0.92 -8.02 -1.54
N GLU A 204 1.94 -7.22 -1.83
CA GLU A 204 3.34 -7.67 -1.81
C GLU A 204 3.72 -8.28 -0.45
N LYS A 205 3.35 -7.61 0.62
CA LYS A 205 3.68 -8.02 1.99
C LYS A 205 2.72 -9.07 2.57
N GLY A 206 1.60 -9.35 1.92
CA GLY A 206 0.58 -10.25 2.45
C GLY A 206 -0.12 -9.72 3.69
N TRP A 207 -0.18 -8.41 3.86
CA TRP A 207 -0.90 -7.78 4.97
C TRP A 207 -2.41 -7.82 4.76
N ASN A 208 -3.18 -7.49 5.80
CA ASN A 208 -4.64 -7.37 5.78
C ASN A 208 -5.36 -8.64 5.31
N GLY A 209 -4.72 -9.81 5.47
CA GLY A 209 -5.27 -11.11 5.04
C GLY A 209 -5.18 -11.37 3.54
N PHE A 210 -4.48 -10.53 2.77
CA PHE A 210 -4.07 -10.91 1.43
C PHE A 210 -3.05 -12.04 1.52
N LYS A 211 -3.06 -12.94 0.54
CA LYS A 211 -1.92 -13.83 0.37
C LYS A 211 -0.76 -12.95 -0.10
N ALA A 212 0.37 -13.03 0.60
CA ALA A 212 1.59 -12.45 0.06
C ALA A 212 1.70 -12.97 -1.39
N GLU A 213 1.71 -12.07 -2.34
CA GLU A 213 2.18 -12.45 -3.65
C GLU A 213 3.57 -13.01 -3.37
N ALA A 214 3.78 -14.29 -3.68
CA ALA A 214 5.08 -14.90 -3.48
C ALA A 214 6.08 -13.89 -4.03
N ALA A 215 7.07 -13.52 -3.22
CA ALA A 215 8.18 -12.69 -3.67
C ALA A 215 8.76 -13.43 -4.87
N GLY A 216 8.29 -13.06 -6.06
CA GLY A 216 8.46 -13.80 -7.28
C GLY A 216 8.32 -12.86 -8.45
N TRP A 217 9.03 -13.19 -9.44
CA TRP A 217 8.96 -12.53 -10.75
C TRP A 217 8.41 -13.51 -11.78
N THR A 218 7.82 -12.97 -12.82
CA THR A 218 7.43 -13.73 -14.02
C THR A 218 8.05 -13.06 -15.25
N SER A 219 8.44 -13.87 -16.21
CA SER A 219 8.87 -13.40 -17.52
C SER A 219 7.72 -13.53 -18.52
N ASP A 220 7.57 -12.55 -19.40
CA ASP A 220 6.70 -12.67 -20.57
C ASP A 220 7.26 -13.63 -21.62
N THR A 221 8.52 -14.04 -21.44
CA THR A 221 9.22 -14.96 -22.31
C THR A 221 9.69 -16.16 -21.49
N THR A 222 9.17 -17.33 -21.81
CA THR A 222 9.61 -18.64 -21.28
C THR A 222 9.66 -19.61 -22.42
N ASN A 223 10.83 -20.26 -22.62
CA ASN A 223 10.97 -21.29 -23.63
C ASN A 223 12.04 -22.33 -23.25
N GLY A 224 12.01 -23.47 -23.90
CA GLY A 224 13.04 -24.51 -23.76
C GLY A 224 14.20 -24.37 -24.76
N THR A 225 15.20 -25.25 -24.64
CA THR A 225 16.34 -25.35 -25.57
C THR A 225 15.91 -25.66 -26.98
N ASP A 226 14.79 -26.34 -27.15
CA ASP A 226 14.31 -26.79 -28.47
C ASP A 226 13.56 -25.68 -29.24
N ASN A 227 13.28 -24.56 -28.58
CA ASN A 227 12.59 -23.40 -29.17
C ASN A 227 13.18 -22.07 -28.64
N PRO A 228 14.45 -21.76 -28.96
CA PRO A 228 15.09 -20.52 -28.52
C PRO A 228 14.43 -19.29 -29.14
N VAL A 229 14.50 -18.15 -28.45
CA VAL A 229 14.21 -16.84 -29.05
C VAL A 229 15.31 -16.54 -30.06
N ILE A 230 14.95 -16.34 -31.30
CA ILE A 230 15.89 -16.04 -32.38
C ILE A 230 16.06 -14.52 -32.46
N ILE A 231 17.31 -14.06 -32.41
CA ILE A 231 17.65 -12.63 -32.47
C ILE A 231 18.67 -12.43 -33.59
N ALA A 232 18.35 -11.61 -34.59
CA ALA A 232 19.30 -11.25 -35.65
C ALA A 232 20.52 -10.52 -35.05
N SER A 233 21.70 -10.72 -35.63
CA SER A 233 22.97 -10.21 -35.08
C SER A 233 23.04 -8.68 -34.98
N ASP A 234 22.17 -7.95 -35.67
CA ASP A 234 22.03 -6.48 -35.67
C ASP A 234 20.77 -5.98 -34.93
N ALA A 235 20.04 -6.86 -34.27
CA ALA A 235 18.80 -6.56 -33.57
C ALA A 235 18.93 -6.72 -32.05
N HIS A 236 17.85 -6.53 -31.35
CA HIS A 236 17.72 -6.86 -29.93
C HIS A 236 16.32 -7.41 -29.63
N TYR A 237 16.22 -8.17 -28.57
CA TYR A 237 14.95 -8.65 -28.03
C TYR A 237 14.63 -7.97 -26.72
N THR A 238 13.38 -7.55 -26.52
CA THR A 238 12.95 -6.96 -25.26
C THR A 238 12.15 -7.99 -24.47
N VAL A 239 12.62 -8.32 -23.27
CA VAL A 239 11.90 -9.14 -22.29
C VAL A 239 11.37 -8.28 -21.16
N LYS A 240 10.16 -8.58 -20.71
CA LYS A 240 9.50 -7.94 -19.58
C LYS A 240 9.50 -8.90 -18.39
N ILE A 241 10.12 -8.47 -17.30
CA ILE A 241 10.10 -9.15 -16.02
C ILE A 241 9.13 -8.41 -15.10
N THR A 242 8.06 -9.07 -14.68
CA THR A 242 7.01 -8.52 -13.81
C THR A 242 7.17 -9.07 -12.41
N GLY A 243 7.00 -8.20 -11.40
CA GLY A 243 7.15 -8.54 -9.99
C GLY A 243 8.43 -7.96 -9.40
N GLU A 244 9.17 -8.79 -8.68
CA GLU A 244 10.41 -8.38 -8.03
C GLU A 244 11.43 -7.88 -9.06
N ASP A 245 12.15 -6.80 -8.72
CA ASP A 245 13.15 -6.21 -9.61
C ASP A 245 14.45 -7.05 -9.57
N ILE A 246 14.44 -8.13 -10.31
CA ILE A 246 15.61 -9.02 -10.43
C ILE A 246 16.57 -8.53 -11.50
N GLY A 247 17.88 -8.71 -11.22
CA GLY A 247 18.90 -8.65 -12.27
C GLY A 247 18.82 -9.85 -13.21
N LEU A 248 19.23 -9.67 -14.46
CA LEU A 248 19.39 -10.77 -15.39
C LEU A 248 20.88 -10.99 -15.72
N VAL A 249 21.25 -12.25 -15.91
CA VAL A 249 22.59 -12.66 -16.37
C VAL A 249 22.50 -13.61 -17.55
N CYS A 250 23.45 -13.51 -18.45
CA CYS A 250 23.62 -14.43 -19.54
C CYS A 250 24.53 -15.57 -19.10
N GLY A 251 24.10 -16.80 -19.29
CA GLY A 251 24.91 -17.98 -19.02
C GLY A 251 26.09 -18.07 -19.97
N GLU A 252 27.26 -18.44 -19.43
CA GLU A 252 28.43 -18.76 -20.25
C GLU A 252 28.32 -20.16 -20.83
N SER A 253 28.62 -20.31 -22.11
CA SER A 253 28.71 -21.61 -22.76
C SER A 253 30.17 -22.02 -22.90
N GLY A 254 30.64 -22.96 -22.06
CA GLY A 254 31.93 -23.60 -22.22
C GLY A 254 33.17 -22.70 -22.07
N GLY A 255 33.13 -21.71 -21.16
CA GLY A 255 34.25 -20.82 -20.87
C GLY A 255 34.51 -19.74 -21.92
N LYS A 256 33.56 -19.53 -22.84
CA LYS A 256 33.58 -18.44 -23.83
C LYS A 256 32.89 -17.19 -23.26
N PRO A 257 33.27 -15.98 -23.72
CA PRO A 257 32.57 -14.76 -23.37
C PRO A 257 31.06 -14.88 -23.64
N ALA A 258 30.26 -14.21 -22.84
CA ALA A 258 28.81 -14.20 -23.00
C ALA A 258 28.43 -13.77 -24.43
N ALA A 259 27.60 -14.59 -25.10
CA ALA A 259 27.14 -14.32 -26.47
C ALA A 259 26.13 -13.15 -26.54
N PHE A 260 25.58 -12.72 -25.39
CA PHE A 260 24.59 -11.67 -25.31
C PHE A 260 24.94 -10.71 -24.17
N ARG A 261 24.67 -9.43 -24.40
CA ARG A 261 24.72 -8.38 -23.41
C ARG A 261 23.29 -8.06 -22.96
N LEU A 262 23.07 -8.00 -21.67
CA LEU A 262 21.80 -7.64 -21.07
C LEU A 262 21.86 -6.19 -20.59
N VAL A 263 20.87 -5.40 -21.01
CA VAL A 263 20.77 -3.98 -20.65
C VAL A 263 19.41 -3.74 -20.00
N ARG A 264 19.43 -3.33 -18.74
CA ARG A 264 18.23 -2.86 -18.05
C ARG A 264 17.81 -1.53 -18.66
N CYS A 265 16.60 -1.46 -19.21
CA CYS A 265 16.13 -0.27 -19.93
C CYS A 265 15.36 0.67 -19.00
N ARG A 266 14.23 0.24 -18.49
CA ARG A 266 13.36 1.04 -17.63
C ARG A 266 12.45 0.16 -16.80
N ARG A 267 11.84 0.75 -15.76
CA ARG A 267 10.77 0.15 -14.98
C ARG A 267 9.43 0.81 -15.37
N GLU A 268 8.40 -0.01 -15.51
CA GLU A 268 7.03 0.41 -15.80
C GLU A 268 6.10 -0.24 -14.77
N GLY A 269 5.68 0.51 -13.76
CA GLY A 269 4.93 -0.04 -12.63
C GLY A 269 5.73 -1.11 -11.88
N ASN A 270 5.20 -2.32 -11.77
CA ASN A 270 5.87 -3.47 -11.17
C ASN A 270 6.66 -4.32 -12.19
N ALA A 271 6.91 -3.83 -13.38
CA ALA A 271 7.66 -4.55 -14.41
C ALA A 271 8.95 -3.83 -14.80
N THR A 272 10.02 -4.59 -15.05
CA THR A 272 11.30 -4.11 -15.56
C THR A 272 11.50 -4.65 -16.98
N LEU A 273 11.86 -3.77 -17.90
CA LEU A 273 12.18 -4.10 -19.28
C LEU A 273 13.69 -4.26 -19.44
N TRP A 274 14.09 -5.35 -20.12
CA TRP A 274 15.47 -5.66 -20.42
C TRP A 274 15.66 -5.88 -21.92
N HIS A 275 16.74 -5.31 -22.49
CA HIS A 275 17.18 -5.66 -23.83
C HIS A 275 18.21 -6.79 -23.77
N VAL A 276 17.98 -7.79 -24.56
CA VAL A 276 18.92 -8.90 -24.84
C VAL A 276 19.56 -8.60 -26.19
N ILE A 277 20.83 -8.25 -26.19
CA ILE A 277 21.56 -7.75 -27.34
C ILE A 277 22.63 -8.76 -27.73
N PRO A 278 22.60 -9.30 -28.95
CA PRO A 278 23.66 -10.16 -29.47
C PRO A 278 25.02 -9.45 -29.48
N VAL A 279 26.06 -10.10 -29.01
CA VAL A 279 27.46 -9.62 -29.06
C VAL A 279 28.42 -10.71 -29.52
N GLY A 280 27.91 -11.93 -29.70
CA GLY A 280 28.62 -13.08 -30.22
C GLY A 280 28.40 -13.30 -31.70
N GLU A 281 28.76 -14.48 -32.16
CA GLU A 281 28.66 -14.91 -33.57
C GLU A 281 27.30 -15.61 -33.87
N PRO A 282 26.80 -15.55 -35.11
CA PRO A 282 25.63 -16.30 -35.52
C PRO A 282 25.78 -17.80 -35.22
N GLY A 283 24.69 -18.41 -34.73
CA GLY A 283 24.65 -19.81 -34.28
C GLY A 283 24.95 -19.99 -32.79
N GLN A 284 25.45 -18.99 -32.10
CA GLN A 284 25.65 -19.08 -30.66
C GLN A 284 24.33 -19.00 -29.90
N GLU A 285 24.24 -19.79 -28.83
CA GLU A 285 23.10 -19.83 -27.92
C GLU A 285 23.54 -19.49 -26.48
N ALA A 286 22.61 -18.96 -25.73
CA ALA A 286 22.81 -18.78 -24.29
C ALA A 286 21.48 -18.87 -23.52
N GLY A 287 21.55 -19.35 -22.29
CA GLY A 287 20.45 -19.24 -21.33
C GLY A 287 20.47 -17.87 -20.64
N ILE A 288 19.29 -17.33 -20.37
CA ILE A 288 19.09 -16.12 -19.55
C ILE A 288 18.57 -16.56 -18.19
N TYR A 289 19.20 -16.05 -17.13
CA TYR A 289 18.97 -16.47 -15.75
C TYR A 289 18.77 -15.26 -14.84
N PRO A 290 18.13 -15.45 -13.67
CA PRO A 290 18.14 -14.43 -12.61
C PRO A 290 19.56 -14.24 -12.08
N ALA A 291 19.98 -12.99 -11.83
CA ALA A 291 21.32 -12.69 -11.28
C ALA A 291 21.53 -13.24 -9.86
N GLY A 292 20.45 -13.41 -9.09
CA GLY A 292 20.46 -14.01 -7.75
C GLY A 292 20.53 -15.54 -7.72
N GLY A 293 20.66 -16.19 -8.89
CA GLY A 293 20.58 -17.66 -9.04
C GLY A 293 19.15 -18.14 -9.27
N GLY A 294 19.02 -19.41 -9.66
CA GLY A 294 17.75 -20.05 -9.97
C GLY A 294 17.70 -20.67 -11.35
N ASP A 295 16.53 -21.15 -11.73
CA ASP A 295 16.31 -21.81 -13.00
C ASP A 295 16.40 -20.85 -14.18
N ARG A 296 16.78 -21.43 -15.34
CA ARG A 296 16.85 -20.69 -16.59
C ARG A 296 15.46 -20.14 -16.97
N ILE A 297 15.41 -18.85 -17.31
CA ILE A 297 14.18 -18.19 -17.72
C ILE A 297 13.83 -18.57 -19.18
N PHE A 298 14.78 -18.35 -20.09
CA PHE A 298 14.62 -18.71 -21.51
C PHE A 298 15.98 -18.88 -22.21
N VAL A 299 15.95 -19.35 -23.44
CA VAL A 299 17.12 -19.51 -24.31
C VAL A 299 17.05 -18.54 -25.47
N VAL A 300 18.17 -17.99 -25.86
CA VAL A 300 18.33 -17.10 -27.01
C VAL A 300 19.38 -17.66 -27.96
N ARG A 301 19.18 -17.44 -29.27
CA ARG A 301 20.13 -17.82 -30.34
C ARG A 301 20.34 -16.65 -31.27
N ILE A 302 21.59 -16.43 -31.69
CA ILE A 302 21.93 -15.44 -32.71
C ILE A 302 21.74 -16.03 -34.09
N GLU A 303 21.01 -15.32 -34.94
CA GLU A 303 21.00 -15.58 -36.37
C GLU A 303 21.71 -14.47 -37.16
N LYS A 304 22.17 -14.81 -38.37
CA LYS A 304 22.77 -13.83 -39.26
C LYS A 304 21.71 -12.80 -39.68
N ALA A 305 22.03 -11.52 -39.60
CA ALA A 305 21.20 -10.49 -40.22
C ALA A 305 21.06 -10.75 -41.72
N VAL A 306 19.83 -10.60 -42.26
CA VAL A 306 19.51 -10.84 -43.67
C VAL A 306 19.79 -9.58 -44.47
#